data_d467e1624f9ab14564751ff494519f39
#
_entry.id   d467e1624f9ab14564751ff494519f39
#
_cell.length_a   1.000
_cell.length_b   1.000
_cell.length_c   1.000
_cell.angle_alpha   90.00
_cell.angle_beta   90.00
_cell.angle_gamma   90.00
#
_symmetry.space_group_name_H-M   'P 1'
#
loop_
_entity.id
_entity.type
_entity.pdbx_description
1 polymer ?
#
loop_
_entity_poly.entity_id
_entity_poly.type
_entity_poly.pdbx_seq_one_letter_code
_entity_poly.pdbx_strand_id
1 'polypeptide(L)'
;MNRYLLILVPILVLPACASLNSAITEGDSQVLVRQMQTRVYESLDKGDTLRSVLATLQDLGFVIDTADYEMATITATRLQEYELRVTVTVKDRNSHQLAVRANARVDDQLIDDPATYQDFFTVLDKAIFLTRHNVN
;
A
#
# COMPACT_ATOMS: atom_id res chain seq x y z
N MET A 1 -12.53 -33.59 -70.29
CA MET A 1 -12.66 -32.13 -69.96
C MET A 1 -12.98 -32.01 -68.49
N ASN A 2 -11.94 -31.93 -67.65
CA ASN A 2 -12.12 -31.83 -66.21
C ASN A 2 -11.84 -30.39 -65.78
N ARG A 3 -12.88 -29.72 -65.35
CA ARG A 3 -12.83 -28.37 -64.79
C ARG A 3 -12.70 -28.54 -63.28
N TYR A 4 -11.47 -28.50 -62.76
CA TYR A 4 -11.23 -28.40 -61.32
C TYR A 4 -11.44 -26.96 -60.90
N LEU A 5 -12.54 -26.72 -60.19
CA LEU A 5 -12.86 -25.44 -59.54
C LEU A 5 -12.08 -25.37 -58.24
N LEU A 6 -10.96 -24.63 -58.23
CA LEU A 6 -10.18 -24.32 -57.06
C LEU A 6 -10.93 -23.33 -56.19
N ILE A 7 -11.54 -23.82 -55.12
CA ILE A 7 -12.14 -22.95 -54.08
C ILE A 7 -11.01 -22.51 -53.20
N LEU A 8 -10.61 -21.22 -53.34
CA LEU A 8 -9.66 -20.53 -52.47
C LEU A 8 -10.42 -20.11 -51.21
N VAL A 9 -10.20 -20.82 -50.08
CA VAL A 9 -10.72 -20.46 -48.76
C VAL A 9 -9.77 -19.44 -48.14
N PRO A 10 -10.19 -18.20 -47.88
CA PRO A 10 -9.34 -17.27 -47.13
C PRO A 10 -9.32 -17.68 -45.66
N ILE A 11 -8.16 -18.06 -45.18
CA ILE A 11 -7.87 -18.28 -43.74
C ILE A 11 -7.84 -16.92 -43.06
N LEU A 12 -8.92 -16.60 -42.34
CA LEU A 12 -9.02 -15.42 -41.50
C LEU A 12 -8.18 -15.65 -40.22
N VAL A 13 -6.94 -15.19 -40.22
CA VAL A 13 -6.09 -15.20 -39.02
C VAL A 13 -6.52 -14.05 -38.12
N LEU A 14 -7.24 -14.36 -37.05
CA LEU A 14 -7.60 -13.42 -36.02
C LEU A 14 -6.39 -13.22 -35.08
N PRO A 15 -5.87 -12.00 -34.89
CA PRO A 15 -4.86 -11.73 -33.85
C PRO A 15 -5.55 -11.60 -32.50
N ALA A 16 -5.72 -12.69 -31.78
CA ALA A 16 -6.26 -12.69 -30.43
C ALA A 16 -5.14 -12.98 -29.42
N CYS A 17 -4.22 -12.03 -29.18
CA CYS A 17 -3.24 -12.13 -28.08
C CYS A 17 -2.65 -10.76 -27.68
N ALA A 18 -3.45 -9.72 -27.46
CA ALA A 18 -2.92 -8.44 -26.97
C ALA A 18 -3.42 -8.03 -25.57
N SER A 19 -4.41 -8.70 -25.00
CA SER A 19 -5.04 -8.25 -23.76
C SER A 19 -4.63 -9.02 -22.48
N LEU A 20 -3.96 -10.17 -22.59
CA LEU A 20 -3.54 -10.92 -21.39
C LEU A 20 -2.32 -10.32 -20.69
N ASN A 21 -1.39 -9.73 -21.42
CA ASN A 21 -0.15 -9.21 -20.81
C ASN A 21 -0.39 -7.94 -19.99
N SER A 22 -1.32 -7.07 -20.38
CA SER A 22 -1.63 -5.85 -19.61
C SER A 22 -2.34 -6.16 -18.28
N ALA A 23 -3.24 -7.14 -18.28
CA ALA A 23 -3.95 -7.54 -17.06
C ALA A 23 -3.02 -8.20 -16.01
N ILE A 24 -2.05 -8.98 -16.45
CA ILE A 24 -1.04 -9.59 -15.56
C ILE A 24 -0.12 -8.51 -14.99
N THR A 25 0.29 -7.54 -15.79
CA THR A 25 1.20 -6.45 -15.37
C THR A 25 0.52 -5.51 -14.37
N GLU A 26 -0.77 -5.19 -14.54
CA GLU A 26 -1.53 -4.38 -13.58
C GLU A 26 -1.74 -5.11 -12.25
N GLY A 27 -2.05 -6.39 -12.28
CA GLY A 27 -2.20 -7.21 -11.08
C GLY A 27 -0.91 -7.30 -10.27
N ASP A 28 0.22 -7.52 -10.91
CA ASP A 28 1.55 -7.59 -10.28
C ASP A 28 1.95 -6.22 -9.70
N SER A 29 1.66 -5.13 -10.39
CA SER A 29 1.91 -3.78 -9.91
C SER A 29 1.11 -3.47 -8.63
N GLN A 30 -0.18 -3.81 -8.59
CA GLN A 30 -1.02 -3.61 -7.39
C GLN A 30 -0.57 -4.46 -6.21
N VAL A 31 -0.07 -5.68 -6.44
CA VAL A 31 0.48 -6.54 -5.37
C VAL A 31 1.75 -5.91 -4.79
N LEU A 32 2.66 -5.42 -5.63
CA LEU A 32 3.88 -4.75 -5.20
C LEU A 32 3.58 -3.48 -4.38
N VAL A 33 2.65 -2.65 -4.83
CA VAL A 33 2.22 -1.45 -4.08
C VAL A 33 1.68 -1.85 -2.69
N ARG A 34 0.84 -2.88 -2.60
CA ARG A 34 0.32 -3.37 -1.30
C ARG A 34 1.42 -3.89 -0.38
N GLN A 35 2.45 -4.53 -0.92
CA GLN A 35 3.59 -5.00 -0.14
C GLN A 35 4.39 -3.83 0.45
N MET A 36 4.61 -2.77 -0.32
CA MET A 36 5.28 -1.55 0.15
C MET A 36 4.47 -0.83 1.23
N GLN A 37 3.15 -0.84 1.11
CA GLN A 37 2.21 -0.19 2.03
C GLN A 37 2.03 -0.93 3.36
N THR A 38 2.53 -2.16 3.49
CA THR A 38 2.22 -3.02 4.64
C THR A 38 3.47 -3.59 5.28
N ARG A 39 3.59 -3.45 6.60
CA ARG A 39 4.62 -4.12 7.40
C ARG A 39 3.98 -4.93 8.53
N VAL A 40 4.53 -6.12 8.78
CA VAL A 40 4.06 -7.03 9.84
C VAL A 40 5.02 -6.95 11.01
N TYR A 41 4.48 -6.83 12.21
CA TYR A 41 5.20 -6.79 13.46
C TYR A 41 4.77 -7.95 14.36
N GLU A 42 5.72 -8.51 15.10
CA GLU A 42 5.47 -9.63 16.02
C GLU A 42 5.42 -9.16 17.46
N SER A 43 4.55 -9.79 18.25
CA SER A 43 4.47 -9.61 19.70
C SER A 43 4.30 -8.16 20.15
N LEU A 44 3.45 -7.38 19.44
CA LEU A 44 3.11 -6.01 19.80
C LEU A 44 1.69 -5.91 20.34
N ASP A 45 1.49 -4.98 21.30
CA ASP A 45 0.17 -4.50 21.68
C ASP A 45 -0.36 -3.51 20.63
N LYS A 46 -1.64 -3.61 20.29
CA LYS A 46 -2.27 -2.76 19.29
C LYS A 46 -2.32 -1.29 19.70
N GLY A 47 -2.60 -1.03 20.98
CA GLY A 47 -2.67 0.33 21.52
C GLY A 47 -1.28 1.00 21.53
N ASP A 48 -0.23 0.24 21.91
CA ASP A 48 1.16 0.73 21.85
C ASP A 48 1.59 1.00 20.42
N THR A 49 1.19 0.13 19.49
CA THR A 49 1.47 0.32 18.06
C THR A 49 0.78 1.58 17.52
N LEU A 50 -0.47 1.83 17.87
CA LEU A 50 -1.19 3.04 17.48
C LEU A 50 -0.55 4.31 18.04
N ARG A 51 -0.09 4.28 19.30
CA ARG A 51 0.68 5.40 19.89
C ARG A 51 1.99 5.65 19.13
N SER A 52 2.69 4.59 18.76
CA SER A 52 3.91 4.69 17.95
C SER A 52 3.64 5.23 16.55
N VAL A 53 2.54 4.84 15.91
CA VAL A 53 2.10 5.40 14.62
C VAL A 53 1.79 6.89 14.74
N LEU A 54 1.07 7.29 15.78
CA LEU A 54 0.74 8.69 16.03
C LEU A 54 2.00 9.54 16.23
N ALA A 55 2.92 9.09 17.06
CA ALA A 55 4.21 9.76 17.27
C ALA A 55 5.02 9.86 15.96
N THR A 56 5.07 8.77 15.18
CA THR A 56 5.74 8.74 13.87
C THR A 56 5.19 9.78 12.91
N LEU A 57 3.87 9.88 12.79
CA LEU A 57 3.23 10.87 11.92
C LEU A 57 3.55 12.30 12.36
N GLN A 58 3.53 12.58 13.68
CA GLN A 58 3.89 13.88 14.22
C GLN A 58 5.38 14.21 13.98
N ASP A 59 6.28 13.25 14.17
CA ASP A 59 7.72 13.41 13.91
C ASP A 59 8.02 13.70 12.43
N LEU A 60 7.19 13.15 11.52
CA LEU A 60 7.26 13.42 10.08
C LEU A 60 6.56 14.73 9.66
N GLY A 61 6.07 15.51 10.62
CA GLY A 61 5.44 16.81 10.38
C GLY A 61 3.99 16.74 9.91
N PHE A 62 3.30 15.64 10.16
CA PHE A 62 1.86 15.53 9.89
C PHE A 62 1.04 16.09 11.04
N VAL A 63 -0.08 16.72 10.71
CA VAL A 63 -1.15 17.08 11.63
C VAL A 63 -2.16 15.94 11.65
N ILE A 64 -2.52 15.47 12.84
CA ILE A 64 -3.48 14.37 12.99
C ILE A 64 -4.89 14.93 12.74
N ASP A 65 -5.58 14.42 11.74
CA ASP A 65 -6.97 14.78 11.44
C ASP A 65 -7.94 13.95 12.27
N THR A 66 -7.69 12.64 12.37
CA THR A 66 -8.54 11.70 13.10
C THR A 66 -7.70 10.56 13.66
N ALA A 67 -7.97 10.19 14.91
CA ALA A 67 -7.41 8.99 15.53
C ALA A 67 -8.57 8.17 16.11
N ASP A 68 -8.94 7.10 15.42
CA ASP A 68 -9.99 6.16 15.82
C ASP A 68 -9.34 4.90 16.38
N TYR A 69 -9.40 4.77 17.71
CA TYR A 69 -8.79 3.62 18.40
C TYR A 69 -9.64 2.34 18.31
N GLU A 70 -10.96 2.46 18.09
CA GLU A 70 -11.83 1.30 17.91
C GLU A 70 -11.60 0.65 16.55
N MET A 71 -11.54 1.48 15.51
CA MET A 71 -11.22 1.04 14.14
C MET A 71 -9.73 0.85 13.93
N ALA A 72 -8.90 1.21 14.92
CA ALA A 72 -7.45 1.20 14.86
C ALA A 72 -6.89 1.89 13.60
N THR A 73 -7.40 3.09 13.34
CA THR A 73 -7.07 3.88 12.14
C THR A 73 -6.72 5.32 12.53
N ILE A 74 -5.64 5.83 11.94
CA ILE A 74 -5.19 7.22 12.10
C ILE A 74 -5.09 7.84 10.72
N THR A 75 -5.71 9.02 10.53
CA THR A 75 -5.57 9.83 9.33
C THR A 75 -4.88 11.14 9.69
N ALA A 76 -3.92 11.53 8.88
CA ALA A 76 -3.13 12.73 9.09
C ALA A 76 -2.78 13.41 7.76
N THR A 77 -2.65 14.73 7.79
CA THR A 77 -2.34 15.56 6.63
C THR A 77 -1.10 16.40 6.87
N ARG A 78 -0.27 16.54 5.85
CA ARG A 78 0.86 17.44 5.81
C ARG A 78 0.73 18.39 4.62
N LEU A 79 0.73 19.68 4.91
CA LEU A 79 0.68 20.76 3.91
C LEU A 79 2.09 21.31 3.73
N GLN A 80 2.66 21.13 2.55
CA GLN A 80 3.91 21.77 2.12
C GLN A 80 3.70 22.42 0.75
N GLU A 81 4.23 21.82 -0.33
CA GLU A 81 3.95 22.26 -1.71
C GLU A 81 2.60 21.71 -2.21
N TYR A 82 2.17 20.59 -1.65
CA TYR A 82 0.92 19.89 -1.95
C TYR A 82 0.34 19.28 -0.68
N GLU A 83 -0.93 18.95 -0.71
CA GLU A 83 -1.61 18.25 0.38
C GLU A 83 -1.27 16.76 0.32
N LEU A 84 -0.47 16.29 1.28
CA LEU A 84 -0.18 14.87 1.46
C LEU A 84 -1.02 14.32 2.61
N ARG A 85 -1.96 13.45 2.30
CA ARG A 85 -2.80 12.76 3.30
C ARG A 85 -2.38 11.32 3.44
N VAL A 86 -2.20 10.87 4.67
CA VAL A 86 -1.83 9.50 5.02
C VAL A 86 -2.89 8.91 5.93
N THR A 87 -3.33 7.69 5.61
CA THR A 87 -4.19 6.88 6.48
C THR A 87 -3.43 5.61 6.87
N VAL A 88 -3.25 5.41 8.17
CA VAL A 88 -2.59 4.22 8.72
C VAL A 88 -3.61 3.38 9.48
N THR A 89 -3.65 2.08 9.18
CA THR A 89 -4.53 1.13 9.83
C THR A 89 -3.70 0.00 10.46
N VAL A 90 -4.01 -0.36 11.70
CA VAL A 90 -3.39 -1.46 12.45
C VAL A 90 -4.39 -2.60 12.61
N LYS A 91 -4.07 -3.78 12.07
CA LYS A 91 -4.96 -4.95 12.11
C LYS A 91 -4.25 -6.15 12.70
N ASP A 92 -5.00 -6.95 13.48
CA ASP A 92 -4.53 -8.26 13.88
C ASP A 92 -4.43 -9.16 12.65
N ARG A 93 -3.27 -9.73 12.42
CA ARG A 93 -3.05 -10.74 11.39
C ARG A 93 -3.26 -12.15 11.95
N ASN A 94 -2.84 -12.35 13.18
CA ASN A 94 -3.09 -13.53 14.00
C ASN A 94 -2.87 -13.18 15.49
N SER A 95 -2.88 -14.16 16.38
CA SER A 95 -2.70 -13.97 17.84
C SER A 95 -1.36 -13.36 18.26
N HIS A 96 -0.36 -13.33 17.38
CA HIS A 96 1.01 -12.87 17.68
C HIS A 96 1.53 -11.82 16.72
N GLN A 97 0.76 -11.46 15.70
CA GLN A 97 1.20 -10.53 14.65
C GLN A 97 0.19 -9.42 14.40
N LEU A 98 0.69 -8.21 14.26
CA LEU A 98 -0.05 -7.05 13.77
C LEU A 98 0.45 -6.68 12.36
N ALA A 99 -0.48 -6.31 11.49
CA ALA A 99 -0.18 -5.69 10.20
C ALA A 99 -0.46 -4.20 10.29
N VAL A 100 0.55 -3.38 10.06
CA VAL A 100 0.43 -1.92 9.91
C VAL A 100 0.42 -1.60 8.43
N ARG A 101 -0.63 -0.96 7.97
CA ARG A 101 -0.78 -0.54 6.58
C ARG A 101 -0.94 0.96 6.48
N ALA A 102 -0.07 1.58 5.68
CA ALA A 102 -0.13 2.99 5.35
C ALA A 102 -0.61 3.20 3.90
N ASN A 103 -1.51 4.15 3.70
CA ASN A 103 -1.92 4.61 2.38
C ASN A 103 -1.67 6.11 2.30
N ALA A 104 -0.90 6.55 1.32
CA ALA A 104 -0.61 7.96 1.10
C ALA A 104 -1.27 8.46 -0.19
N ARG A 105 -1.81 9.68 -0.16
CA ARG A 105 -2.47 10.34 -1.29
C ARG A 105 -2.00 11.79 -1.41
N VAL A 106 -1.81 12.22 -2.65
CA VAL A 106 -1.64 13.63 -3.00
C VAL A 106 -2.80 14.01 -3.91
N ASP A 107 -3.54 15.05 -3.54
CA ASP A 107 -4.72 15.53 -4.30
C ASP A 107 -5.67 14.37 -4.68
N ASP A 108 -5.96 13.49 -3.72
CA ASP A 108 -6.79 12.28 -3.87
C ASP A 108 -6.20 11.16 -4.76
N GLN A 109 -5.02 11.33 -5.33
CA GLN A 109 -4.33 10.29 -6.07
C GLN A 109 -3.44 9.45 -5.15
N LEU A 110 -3.55 8.13 -5.25
CA LEU A 110 -2.72 7.21 -4.47
C LEU A 110 -1.25 7.33 -4.90
N ILE A 111 -0.36 7.46 -3.91
CA ILE A 111 1.07 7.40 -4.13
C ILE A 111 1.50 5.93 -4.21
N ASP A 112 2.26 5.60 -5.24
CA ASP A 112 2.89 4.30 -5.47
C ASP A 112 4.42 4.35 -5.37
N ASP A 113 4.99 5.50 -4.95
CA ASP A 113 6.42 5.66 -4.74
C ASP A 113 6.92 4.89 -3.50
N PRO A 114 7.84 3.92 -3.69
CA PRO A 114 8.37 3.12 -2.59
C PRO A 114 9.07 3.93 -1.49
N ALA A 115 9.76 5.03 -1.86
CA ALA A 115 10.53 5.82 -0.93
C ALA A 115 9.64 6.46 0.15
N THR A 116 8.47 6.95 -0.23
CA THR A 116 7.49 7.54 0.69
C THR A 116 7.08 6.56 1.80
N TYR A 117 6.82 5.29 1.46
CA TYR A 117 6.45 4.26 2.44
C TYR A 117 7.64 3.79 3.25
N GLN A 118 8.81 3.69 2.64
CA GLN A 118 10.03 3.28 3.32
C GLN A 118 10.45 4.29 4.40
N ASP A 119 10.36 5.57 4.14
CA ASP A 119 10.64 6.63 5.11
C ASP A 119 9.69 6.54 6.31
N PHE A 120 8.38 6.41 6.07
CA PHE A 120 7.39 6.21 7.13
C PHE A 120 7.73 5.00 8.00
N PHE A 121 7.95 3.83 7.40
CA PHE A 121 8.22 2.61 8.15
C PHE A 121 9.57 2.62 8.86
N THR A 122 10.57 3.32 8.34
CA THR A 122 11.87 3.49 9.02
C THR A 122 11.72 4.27 10.32
N VAL A 123 10.93 5.35 10.33
CA VAL A 123 10.66 6.13 11.54
C VAL A 123 9.77 5.34 12.50
N LEU A 124 8.76 4.63 11.98
CA LEU A 124 7.89 3.77 12.80
C LEU A 124 8.66 2.64 13.49
N ASP A 125 9.59 1.98 12.80
CA ASP A 125 10.42 0.93 13.39
C ASP A 125 11.22 1.44 14.58
N LYS A 126 11.77 2.66 14.47
CA LYS A 126 12.48 3.34 15.56
C LYS A 126 11.53 3.64 16.73
N ALA A 127 10.34 4.18 16.46
CA ALA A 127 9.35 4.49 17.49
C ALA A 127 8.89 3.22 18.23
N ILE A 128 8.63 2.13 17.52
CA ILE A 128 8.27 0.82 18.10
C ILE A 128 9.42 0.27 18.95
N PHE A 129 10.66 0.37 18.47
CA PHE A 129 11.82 -0.07 19.25
C PHE A 129 11.93 0.67 20.58
N LEU A 130 11.77 2.00 20.58
CA LEU A 130 11.82 2.81 21.79
C LEU A 130 10.68 2.46 22.75
N THR A 131 9.47 2.28 22.25
CA THR A 131 8.30 1.87 23.06
C THR A 131 8.53 0.52 23.74
N ARG A 132 9.07 -0.46 23.02
CA ARG A 132 9.40 -1.80 23.58
C ARG A 132 10.43 -1.76 24.69
N HIS A 133 11.37 -0.84 24.63
CA HIS A 133 12.48 -0.75 25.60
C HIS A 133 12.24 0.31 26.67
N ASN A 134 11.01 0.89 26.74
CA ASN A 134 10.64 1.97 27.69
C ASN A 134 11.69 3.10 27.73
N VAL A 135 12.27 3.42 26.57
CA VAL A 135 13.20 4.52 26.41
C VAL A 135 12.37 5.75 26.03
N ASN A 136 11.98 6.54 27.05
CA ASN A 136 11.33 7.84 26.87
C ASN A 136 12.36 8.95 26.96
#